data_904377458076eb27a6aa37e09016fcc5
#
_entry.id   904377458076eb27a6aa37e09016fcc5
#
_cell.length_a   1.000
_cell.length_b   1.000
_cell.length_c   1.000
_cell.angle_alpha   90.00
_cell.angle_beta   90.00
_cell.angle_gamma   90.00
#
_symmetry.space_group_name_H-M   'P 1'
#
loop_
_entity.id
_entity.type
_entity.pdbx_description
1 polymer ?
#
loop_
_entity_poly.entity_id
_entity_poly.type
_entity_poly.pdbx_seq_one_letter_code
_entity_poly.pdbx_strand_id
1 'polypeptide(L)'
;ASVWMQIAYTGPKALNVDSEGYPLQPYGVKQNPYSVLDTADIVFVNPVNTAYSRVLPGKDGKMPSPDQQQKMFFGVNADIKYLAEWVNTFVSRYNRWESPKYLIGESYGTTRVSGLALALQNQQWMYLNGVVLVSPTELGIKREGPVEAANRLPYFTATAWYHQQLPADLQQQDL
;
A
#
# COMPACT_ATOMS: atom_id res chain seq x y z
N ALA A 1 0.17 7.22 -0.09
CA ALA A 1 -0.48 5.93 0.05
C ALA A 1 -0.99 5.67 1.46
N SER A 2 -0.16 5.69 2.53
CA SER A 2 -0.64 5.40 3.89
C SER A 2 -1.72 6.36 4.40
N VAL A 3 -1.63 7.64 4.07
CA VAL A 3 -2.65 8.64 4.44
C VAL A 3 -3.99 8.33 3.77
N TRP A 4 -4.00 7.95 2.50
CA TRP A 4 -5.21 7.54 1.80
C TRP A 4 -5.87 6.33 2.45
N MET A 5 -5.09 5.31 2.76
CA MET A 5 -5.63 4.13 3.45
C MET A 5 -6.23 4.49 4.80
N GLN A 6 -5.61 5.42 5.54
CA GLN A 6 -6.09 5.85 6.85
C GLN A 6 -7.42 6.60 6.77
N ILE A 7 -7.55 7.55 5.84
CA ILE A 7 -8.68 8.51 5.80
C ILE A 7 -9.69 8.25 4.68
N ALA A 8 -9.49 7.22 3.87
CA ALA A 8 -10.44 6.87 2.82
C ALA A 8 -11.00 5.45 2.96
N TYR A 9 -10.23 4.48 3.45
CA TYR A 9 -10.65 3.07 3.39
C TYR A 9 -10.79 2.40 4.75
N THR A 10 -9.70 2.29 5.52
CA THR A 10 -9.62 1.37 6.66
C THR A 10 -9.76 2.03 8.02
N GLY A 11 -9.50 3.32 8.10
CA GLY A 11 -9.57 4.08 9.36
C GLY A 11 -11.01 4.27 9.86
N PRO A 12 -11.18 4.68 11.12
CA PRO A 12 -12.49 4.87 11.74
C PRO A 12 -13.25 6.06 11.16
N LYS A 13 -12.53 6.95 10.47
CA LYS A 13 -13.10 8.12 9.80
C LYS A 13 -12.66 8.16 8.35
N ALA A 14 -13.56 8.57 7.47
CA ALA A 14 -13.28 8.77 6.05
C ALA A 14 -13.55 10.22 5.66
N LEU A 15 -12.91 10.67 4.60
CA LEU A 15 -13.20 11.98 4.00
C LEU A 15 -14.67 12.05 3.58
N ASN A 16 -15.28 13.24 3.74
CA ASN A 16 -16.62 13.48 3.25
C ASN A 16 -16.56 13.82 1.75
N VAL A 17 -16.68 12.77 0.94
CA VAL A 17 -16.67 12.85 -0.52
C VAL A 17 -17.89 12.12 -1.10
N ASP A 18 -18.24 12.44 -2.34
CA ASP A 18 -19.26 11.72 -3.12
C ASP A 18 -18.69 10.41 -3.71
N SER A 19 -19.49 9.73 -4.53
CA SER A 19 -19.12 8.47 -5.18
C SER A 19 -17.97 8.61 -6.20
N GLU A 20 -17.73 9.82 -6.69
CA GLU A 20 -16.67 10.13 -7.65
C GLU A 20 -15.41 10.68 -6.98
N GLY A 21 -15.45 10.90 -5.65
CA GLY A 21 -14.32 11.38 -4.87
C GLY A 21 -14.25 12.90 -4.72
N TYR A 22 -15.27 13.65 -5.14
CA TYR A 22 -15.32 15.09 -4.94
C TYR A 22 -15.70 15.45 -3.50
N PRO A 23 -15.06 16.47 -2.91
CA PRO A 23 -15.36 16.91 -1.55
C PRO A 23 -16.79 17.43 -1.42
N LEU A 24 -17.50 16.94 -0.41
CA LEU A 24 -18.83 17.41 -0.05
C LEU A 24 -18.79 18.37 1.15
N GLN A 25 -19.70 19.32 1.20
CA GLN A 25 -19.90 20.17 2.37
C GLN A 25 -20.78 19.45 3.42
N PRO A 26 -20.50 19.61 4.71
CA PRO A 26 -19.36 20.34 5.27
C PRO A 26 -18.06 19.56 5.03
N TYR A 27 -17.01 20.29 4.63
CA TYR A 27 -15.68 19.68 4.44
C TYR A 27 -15.16 19.08 5.73
N GLY A 28 -14.58 17.91 5.64
CA GLY A 28 -14.03 17.23 6.81
C GLY A 28 -14.08 15.72 6.68
N VAL A 29 -14.21 15.08 7.82
CA VAL A 29 -14.28 13.63 7.92
C VAL A 29 -15.61 13.19 8.54
N LYS A 30 -16.13 12.07 8.08
CA LYS A 30 -17.31 11.39 8.62
C LYS A 30 -16.92 10.05 9.23
N GLN A 31 -17.79 9.45 10.00
CA GLN A 31 -17.60 8.08 10.48
C GLN A 31 -17.53 7.13 9.27
N ASN A 32 -16.59 6.19 9.34
CA ASN A 32 -16.43 5.17 8.31
C ASN A 32 -17.15 3.89 8.76
N PRO A 33 -18.31 3.55 8.16
CA PRO A 33 -19.03 2.33 8.53
C PRO A 33 -18.32 1.05 8.07
N TYR A 34 -17.30 1.17 7.22
CA TYR A 34 -16.52 0.05 6.68
C TYR A 34 -15.15 -0.08 7.34
N SER A 35 -14.93 0.60 8.46
CA SER A 35 -13.69 0.43 9.23
C SER A 35 -13.58 -0.99 9.76
N VAL A 36 -12.37 -1.54 9.72
CA VAL A 36 -12.09 -2.89 10.27
C VAL A 36 -11.72 -2.86 11.76
N LEU A 37 -11.86 -1.71 12.43
CA LEU A 37 -11.50 -1.55 13.85
C LEU A 37 -12.42 -2.33 14.82
N ASP A 38 -13.56 -2.78 14.37
CA ASP A 38 -14.44 -3.66 15.14
C ASP A 38 -13.96 -5.12 15.19
N THR A 39 -13.03 -5.47 14.31
CA THR A 39 -12.49 -6.84 14.17
C THR A 39 -10.97 -6.92 14.30
N ALA A 40 -10.26 -5.82 14.16
CA ALA A 40 -8.80 -5.80 14.16
C ALA A 40 -8.22 -4.48 14.66
N ASP A 41 -7.05 -4.53 15.28
CA ASP A 41 -6.23 -3.35 15.51
C ASP A 41 -5.57 -2.92 14.19
N ILE A 42 -5.49 -1.63 13.93
CA ILE A 42 -4.87 -1.08 12.73
C ILE A 42 -3.62 -0.28 13.10
N VAL A 43 -2.53 -0.55 12.41
CA VAL A 43 -1.27 0.18 12.54
C VAL A 43 -0.95 0.86 11.22
N PHE A 44 -1.00 2.18 11.19
CA PHE A 44 -0.60 2.98 10.04
C PHE A 44 0.86 3.36 10.14
N VAL A 45 1.67 2.82 9.23
CA VAL A 45 3.11 3.06 9.20
C VAL A 45 3.43 4.18 8.23
N ASN A 46 4.12 5.21 8.71
CA ASN A 46 4.69 6.25 7.87
C ASN A 46 6.17 5.93 7.64
N PRO A 47 6.54 5.46 6.44
CA PRO A 47 7.95 5.24 6.11
C PRO A 47 8.79 6.50 6.27
N VAL A 48 10.11 6.32 6.40
CA VAL A 48 11.06 7.42 6.58
C VAL A 48 10.82 8.55 5.56
N ASN A 49 10.85 9.80 6.04
CA ASN A 49 10.57 11.03 5.31
C ASN A 49 9.15 11.14 4.73
N THR A 50 8.20 10.34 5.25
CA THR A 50 6.78 10.52 4.95
C THR A 50 6.04 11.00 6.20
N ALA A 51 4.98 11.78 6.01
CA ALA A 51 4.20 12.40 7.07
C ALA A 51 5.11 13.00 8.18
N TYR A 52 5.09 12.45 9.38
CA TYR A 52 5.89 12.94 10.51
C TYR A 52 7.17 12.15 10.75
N SER A 53 7.41 11.06 10.03
CA SER A 53 8.63 10.27 10.17
C SER A 53 9.83 10.96 9.55
N ARG A 54 10.93 11.02 10.28
CA ARG A 54 12.18 11.67 9.86
C ARG A 54 13.37 10.80 10.20
N VAL A 55 14.44 10.97 9.45
CA VAL A 55 15.75 10.44 9.82
C VAL A 55 16.22 11.17 11.08
N LEU A 56 16.73 10.43 12.04
CA LEU A 56 17.25 10.97 13.29
C LEU A 56 18.79 10.93 13.29
N PRO A 57 19.46 11.78 14.08
CA PRO A 57 20.87 11.67 14.32
C PRO A 57 21.27 10.28 14.84
N GLY A 58 22.43 9.81 14.44
CA GLY A 58 23.03 8.61 14.98
C GLY A 58 23.41 8.74 16.46
N LYS A 59 23.93 7.68 17.04
CA LYS A 59 24.40 7.66 18.45
C LYS A 59 25.50 8.69 18.75
N ASP A 60 26.21 9.11 17.71
CA ASP A 60 27.25 10.15 17.77
C ASP A 60 26.66 11.59 17.68
N GLY A 61 25.35 11.72 17.64
CA GLY A 61 24.63 12.99 17.53
C GLY A 61 24.68 13.62 16.10
N LYS A 62 25.28 12.93 15.12
CA LYS A 62 25.38 13.46 13.74
C LYS A 62 24.29 12.89 12.84
N MET A 63 23.79 13.76 11.97
CA MET A 63 22.88 13.32 10.90
C MET A 63 23.64 12.45 9.88
N PRO A 64 23.08 11.33 9.45
CA PRO A 64 23.65 10.58 8.33
C PRO A 64 23.71 11.46 7.08
N SER A 65 24.79 11.33 6.29
CA SER A 65 24.90 12.03 5.01
C SER A 65 23.78 11.61 4.04
N PRO A 66 23.48 12.40 2.99
CA PRO A 66 22.48 12.02 1.99
C PRO A 66 22.74 10.63 1.39
N ASP A 67 23.99 10.29 1.09
CA ASP A 67 24.36 8.98 0.56
C ASP A 67 24.12 7.84 1.56
N GLN A 68 24.39 8.10 2.84
CA GLN A 68 24.07 7.14 3.90
C GLN A 68 22.57 6.95 4.05
N GLN A 69 21.79 8.04 4.06
CA GLN A 69 20.34 7.97 4.11
C GLN A 69 19.77 7.20 2.92
N GLN A 70 20.29 7.45 1.71
CA GLN A 70 19.91 6.73 0.50
C GLN A 70 20.12 5.21 0.67
N LYS A 71 21.27 4.79 1.14
CA LYS A 71 21.60 3.37 1.35
C LYS A 71 20.81 2.71 2.46
N MET A 72 20.44 3.47 3.49
CA MET A 72 19.74 2.95 4.67
C MET A 72 18.23 2.82 4.48
N PHE A 73 17.61 3.74 3.73
CA PHE A 73 16.15 3.91 3.75
C PHE A 73 15.51 3.95 2.37
N PHE A 74 16.26 4.30 1.32
CA PHE A 74 15.66 4.56 0.02
C PHE A 74 16.05 3.50 -1.03
N GLY A 75 15.08 3.14 -1.84
CA GLY A 75 15.16 2.00 -2.74
C GLY A 75 14.46 0.76 -2.15
N VAL A 76 13.99 -0.12 -3.02
CA VAL A 76 13.09 -1.22 -2.64
C VAL A 76 13.67 -2.09 -1.52
N ASN A 77 14.90 -2.54 -1.66
CA ASN A 77 15.52 -3.45 -0.69
C ASN A 77 15.81 -2.77 0.66
N ALA A 78 16.27 -1.53 0.65
CA ALA A 78 16.53 -0.76 1.87
C ALA A 78 15.23 -0.47 2.62
N ASP A 79 14.19 -0.06 1.89
CA ASP A 79 12.85 0.19 2.42
C ASP A 79 12.26 -1.06 3.10
N ILE A 80 12.32 -2.21 2.45
CA ILE A 80 11.85 -3.48 3.00
C ILE A 80 12.65 -3.87 4.25
N LYS A 81 13.97 -3.73 4.20
CA LYS A 81 14.85 -4.16 5.29
C LYS A 81 14.55 -3.41 6.59
N TYR A 82 14.60 -2.07 6.57
CA TYR A 82 14.39 -1.32 7.82
C TYR A 82 12.95 -1.43 8.33
N LEU A 83 11.96 -1.57 7.42
CA LEU A 83 10.58 -1.78 7.84
C LEU A 83 10.36 -3.16 8.44
N ALA A 84 11.03 -4.20 7.96
CA ALA A 84 10.98 -5.53 8.60
C ALA A 84 11.53 -5.48 10.03
N GLU A 85 12.65 -4.80 10.24
CA GLU A 85 13.22 -4.58 11.57
C GLU A 85 12.27 -3.75 12.47
N TRP A 86 11.62 -2.74 11.89
CA TRP A 86 10.65 -1.93 12.60
C TRP A 86 9.43 -2.75 13.02
N VAL A 87 8.85 -3.56 12.11
CA VAL A 87 7.70 -4.42 12.42
C VAL A 87 8.04 -5.41 13.53
N ASN A 88 9.22 -6.04 13.48
CA ASN A 88 9.69 -6.94 14.51
C ASN A 88 9.77 -6.23 15.88
N THR A 89 10.37 -5.04 15.89
CA THR A 89 10.47 -4.20 17.11
C THR A 89 9.09 -3.83 17.64
N PHE A 90 8.18 -3.44 16.77
CA PHE A 90 6.80 -3.07 17.14
C PHE A 90 6.07 -4.28 17.76
N VAL A 91 6.06 -5.42 17.08
CA VAL A 91 5.38 -6.64 17.53
C VAL A 91 5.93 -7.11 18.88
N SER A 92 7.25 -7.04 19.08
CA SER A 92 7.88 -7.38 20.34
C SER A 92 7.55 -6.40 21.47
N ARG A 93 7.62 -5.10 21.19
CA ARG A 93 7.34 -4.04 22.18
C ARG A 93 5.90 -4.07 22.68
N TYR A 94 4.95 -4.36 21.79
CA TYR A 94 3.53 -4.40 22.12
C TYR A 94 3.02 -5.81 22.45
N ASN A 95 3.91 -6.80 22.55
CA ASN A 95 3.58 -8.19 22.86
C ASN A 95 2.51 -8.78 21.92
N ARG A 96 2.72 -8.62 20.60
CA ARG A 96 1.75 -9.04 19.58
C ARG A 96 2.21 -10.23 18.74
N TRP A 97 3.14 -11.03 19.26
CA TRP A 97 3.64 -12.20 18.54
C TRP A 97 2.56 -13.25 18.25
N GLU A 98 1.66 -13.48 19.17
CA GLU A 98 0.57 -14.45 19.03
C GLU A 98 -0.61 -13.92 18.20
N SER A 99 -0.71 -12.61 17.99
CA SER A 99 -1.80 -12.01 17.22
C SER A 99 -1.69 -12.38 15.74
N PRO A 100 -2.80 -12.71 15.07
CA PRO A 100 -2.85 -12.81 13.60
C PRO A 100 -2.35 -11.52 12.95
N LYS A 101 -1.54 -11.64 11.90
CA LYS A 101 -0.87 -10.51 11.27
C LYS A 101 -1.21 -10.44 9.80
N TYR A 102 -1.66 -9.26 9.37
CA TYR A 102 -1.98 -8.95 7.99
C TYR A 102 -1.22 -7.71 7.55
N LEU A 103 -0.76 -7.68 6.32
CA LEU A 103 -0.20 -6.49 5.69
C LEU A 103 -1.12 -5.99 4.58
N ILE A 104 -1.32 -4.69 4.53
CA ILE A 104 -2.11 -4.04 3.47
C ILE A 104 -1.23 -3.00 2.81
N GLY A 105 -1.11 -3.07 1.48
CA GLY A 105 -0.34 -2.12 0.68
C GLY A 105 -1.14 -1.62 -0.51
N GLU A 106 -1.00 -0.34 -0.81
CA GLU A 106 -1.62 0.31 -1.96
C GLU A 106 -0.53 0.88 -2.88
N SER A 107 -0.72 0.73 -4.19
CA SER A 107 0.20 1.23 -5.22
C SER A 107 1.63 0.69 -4.99
N TYR A 108 2.67 1.52 -4.87
CA TYR A 108 4.02 1.08 -4.48
C TYR A 108 4.02 0.29 -3.15
N GLY A 109 3.05 0.53 -2.27
CA GLY A 109 2.86 -0.24 -1.04
C GLY A 109 2.64 -1.73 -1.29
N THR A 110 2.18 -2.14 -2.46
CA THR A 110 2.02 -3.56 -2.82
C THR A 110 3.38 -4.24 -3.04
N THR A 111 4.32 -3.57 -3.71
CA THR A 111 5.71 -4.02 -3.83
C THR A 111 6.37 -4.11 -2.44
N ARG A 112 6.18 -3.09 -1.61
CA ARG A 112 6.66 -3.09 -0.23
C ARG A 112 6.11 -4.25 0.59
N VAL A 113 4.81 -4.46 0.59
CA VAL A 113 4.14 -5.54 1.35
C VAL A 113 4.59 -6.92 0.88
N SER A 114 4.73 -7.12 -0.42
CA SER A 114 5.23 -8.40 -0.96
C SER A 114 6.65 -8.70 -0.49
N GLY A 115 7.54 -7.71 -0.56
CA GLY A 115 8.91 -7.85 -0.05
C GLY A 115 8.98 -7.98 1.47
N LEU A 116 8.13 -7.24 2.22
CA LEU A 116 8.04 -7.37 3.68
C LEU A 116 7.56 -8.75 4.10
N ALA A 117 6.57 -9.34 3.42
CA ALA A 117 6.10 -10.67 3.72
C ALA A 117 7.24 -11.69 3.66
N LEU A 118 8.06 -11.62 2.61
CA LEU A 118 9.24 -12.48 2.46
C LEU A 118 10.31 -12.18 3.53
N ALA A 119 10.62 -10.91 3.77
CA ALA A 119 11.64 -10.51 4.74
C ALA A 119 11.27 -10.86 6.18
N LEU A 120 10.01 -10.64 6.57
CA LEU A 120 9.52 -11.00 7.90
C LEU A 120 9.60 -12.51 8.13
N GLN A 121 9.17 -13.29 7.15
CA GLN A 121 9.23 -14.74 7.24
C GLN A 121 10.67 -15.28 7.31
N ASN A 122 11.55 -14.83 6.42
CA ASN A 122 12.89 -15.41 6.28
C ASN A 122 13.92 -14.83 7.26
N GLN A 123 13.75 -13.58 7.70
CA GLN A 123 14.74 -12.88 8.52
C GLN A 123 14.28 -12.69 9.97
N GLN A 124 12.96 -12.61 10.20
CA GLN A 124 12.39 -12.34 11.51
C GLN A 124 11.56 -13.50 12.08
N TRP A 125 11.46 -14.61 11.35
CA TRP A 125 10.66 -15.78 11.74
C TRP A 125 9.20 -15.43 12.04
N MET A 126 8.71 -14.34 11.43
CA MET A 126 7.38 -13.84 11.62
C MET A 126 6.50 -14.23 10.43
N TYR A 127 5.57 -15.15 10.69
CA TYR A 127 4.62 -15.61 9.68
C TYR A 127 3.39 -14.73 9.68
N LEU A 128 2.90 -14.41 8.47
CA LEU A 128 1.73 -13.59 8.25
C LEU A 128 0.52 -14.48 7.96
N ASN A 129 -0.66 -14.03 8.37
CA ASN A 129 -1.93 -14.67 8.08
C ASN A 129 -2.48 -14.24 6.72
N GLY A 130 -2.06 -13.10 6.20
CA GLY A 130 -2.44 -12.66 4.87
C GLY A 130 -1.81 -11.34 4.45
N VAL A 131 -1.92 -11.06 3.16
CA VAL A 131 -1.54 -9.79 2.53
C VAL A 131 -2.68 -9.31 1.65
N VAL A 132 -2.91 -7.99 1.65
CA VAL A 132 -3.89 -7.33 0.80
C VAL A 132 -3.15 -6.34 -0.10
N LEU A 133 -3.29 -6.53 -1.39
CA LEU A 133 -2.63 -5.70 -2.43
C LEU A 133 -3.69 -4.86 -3.14
N VAL A 134 -3.70 -3.56 -2.85
CA VAL A 134 -4.65 -2.61 -3.44
C VAL A 134 -3.98 -1.89 -4.60
N SER A 135 -4.56 -1.98 -5.79
CA SER A 135 -4.02 -1.38 -7.02
C SER A 135 -2.53 -1.69 -7.20
N PRO A 136 -2.17 -2.97 -7.38
CA PRO A 136 -0.78 -3.39 -7.39
C PRO A 136 -0.01 -2.76 -8.55
N THR A 137 1.26 -2.43 -8.29
CA THR A 137 2.21 -1.97 -9.28
C THR A 137 2.98 -3.15 -9.86
N GLU A 138 3.27 -3.11 -11.16
CA GLU A 138 4.05 -4.13 -11.86
C GLU A 138 5.57 -3.87 -11.80
N LEU A 139 6.06 -3.27 -10.73
CA LEU A 139 7.48 -2.93 -10.59
C LEU A 139 8.37 -4.17 -10.74
N GLY A 140 9.20 -4.15 -11.77
CA GLY A 140 10.16 -5.21 -12.08
C GLY A 140 9.60 -6.40 -12.86
N ILE A 141 8.31 -6.44 -13.14
CA ILE A 141 7.72 -7.43 -14.03
C ILE A 141 7.67 -6.81 -15.44
N LYS A 142 8.64 -7.15 -16.27
CA LYS A 142 8.56 -6.82 -17.68
C LYS A 142 7.69 -7.87 -18.35
N ARG A 143 6.52 -7.46 -18.77
CA ARG A 143 5.66 -8.23 -19.66
C ARG A 143 5.73 -7.56 -21.03
N GLU A 144 6.43 -8.17 -21.95
CA GLU A 144 6.59 -7.65 -23.31
C GLU A 144 6.07 -8.69 -24.31
N GLY A 145 5.59 -8.21 -25.47
CA GLY A 145 5.22 -9.05 -26.58
C GLY A 145 3.74 -9.43 -26.67
N PRO A 146 3.40 -10.42 -27.52
CA PRO A 146 2.00 -10.74 -27.85
C PRO A 146 1.14 -11.17 -26.68
N VAL A 147 1.72 -11.84 -25.68
CA VAL A 147 1.00 -12.30 -24.49
C VAL A 147 0.55 -11.12 -23.63
N GLU A 148 1.39 -10.09 -23.50
CA GLU A 148 0.99 -8.88 -22.78
C GLU A 148 -0.13 -8.15 -23.51
N ALA A 149 -0.02 -8.00 -24.83
CA ALA A 149 -1.04 -7.37 -25.65
C ALA A 149 -2.38 -8.12 -25.53
N ALA A 150 -2.35 -9.45 -25.58
CA ALA A 150 -3.55 -10.28 -25.41
C ALA A 150 -4.17 -10.13 -24.01
N ASN A 151 -3.36 -10.06 -22.95
CA ASN A 151 -3.85 -9.88 -21.58
C ASN A 151 -4.44 -8.49 -21.34
N ARG A 152 -3.98 -7.47 -22.07
CA ARG A 152 -4.51 -6.09 -21.95
C ARG A 152 -5.77 -5.87 -22.80
N LEU A 153 -5.99 -6.68 -23.81
CA LEU A 153 -7.09 -6.48 -24.74
C LEU A 153 -8.47 -6.41 -24.04
N PRO A 154 -8.84 -7.34 -23.16
CA PRO A 154 -10.11 -7.26 -22.45
C PRO A 154 -10.26 -5.97 -21.64
N TYR A 155 -9.19 -5.54 -20.98
CA TYR A 155 -9.18 -4.30 -20.19
C TYR A 155 -9.40 -3.05 -21.07
N PHE A 156 -8.69 -2.96 -22.19
CA PHE A 156 -8.90 -1.85 -23.14
C PHE A 156 -10.26 -1.89 -23.80
N THR A 157 -10.78 -3.09 -24.10
CA THR A 157 -12.13 -3.26 -24.64
C THR A 157 -13.19 -2.75 -23.67
N ALA A 158 -13.11 -3.13 -22.40
CA ALA A 158 -14.02 -2.66 -21.35
C ALA A 158 -13.95 -1.12 -21.19
N THR A 159 -12.75 -0.56 -21.21
CA THR A 159 -12.55 0.88 -21.15
C THR A 159 -13.17 1.58 -22.38
N ALA A 160 -12.92 1.09 -23.57
CA ALA A 160 -13.49 1.63 -24.81
C ALA A 160 -15.02 1.51 -24.83
N TRP A 161 -15.55 0.41 -24.34
CA TRP A 161 -17.00 0.20 -24.20
C TRP A 161 -17.61 1.25 -23.26
N TYR A 162 -17.04 1.44 -22.08
CA TYR A 162 -17.51 2.45 -21.13
C TYR A 162 -17.53 3.87 -21.72
N HIS A 163 -16.51 4.22 -22.50
CA HIS A 163 -16.40 5.52 -23.16
C HIS A 163 -17.09 5.60 -24.52
N GLN A 164 -17.88 4.60 -24.91
CA GLN A 164 -18.59 4.53 -26.18
C GLN A 164 -17.69 4.72 -27.42
N GLN A 165 -16.51 4.10 -27.38
CA GLN A 165 -15.51 4.18 -28.44
C GLN A 165 -15.39 2.88 -29.27
N LEU A 166 -16.21 1.88 -29.00
CA LEU A 166 -16.24 0.67 -29.80
C LEU A 166 -17.09 0.84 -31.07
N PRO A 167 -16.85 0.04 -32.13
CA PRO A 167 -17.77 -0.09 -33.25
C PRO A 167 -19.19 -0.44 -32.78
N ALA A 168 -20.19 0.02 -33.52
CA ALA A 168 -21.58 -0.05 -33.09
C ALA A 168 -22.09 -1.47 -32.78
N ASP A 169 -21.60 -2.45 -33.52
CA ASP A 169 -21.93 -3.87 -33.34
C ASP A 169 -21.37 -4.45 -32.03
N LEU A 170 -20.22 -3.99 -31.60
CA LEU A 170 -19.60 -4.38 -30.33
C LEU A 170 -20.11 -3.54 -29.14
N GLN A 171 -20.44 -2.28 -29.42
CA GLN A 171 -20.92 -1.35 -28.38
C GLN A 171 -22.27 -1.77 -27.78
N GLN A 172 -23.09 -2.50 -28.54
CA GLN A 172 -24.41 -2.96 -28.11
C GLN A 172 -24.39 -4.30 -27.36
N GLN A 173 -23.23 -4.94 -27.25
CA GLN A 173 -23.08 -6.20 -26.55
C GLN A 173 -22.82 -5.95 -25.05
N ASP A 174 -23.32 -6.87 -24.22
CA ASP A 174 -22.95 -6.90 -22.81
C ASP A 174 -21.50 -7.38 -22.65
N LEU A 175 -20.78 -6.74 -21.73
CA LEU A 175 -19.38 -7.09 -21.41
C LEU A 175 -19.30 -8.27 -20.46
#